data_6da7f5fffdf5140fa1c59ca0fe95e0d7
#
_entry.id   6da7f5fffdf5140fa1c59ca0fe95e0d7
#
_cell.length_a   1.000
_cell.length_b   1.000
_cell.length_c   1.000
_cell.angle_alpha   90.00
_cell.angle_beta   90.00
_cell.angle_gamma   90.00
#
_symmetry.space_group_name_H-M   'P 1'
#
loop_
_entity.id
_entity.type
_entity.pdbx_description
1 polymer ?
#
loop_
_entity_poly.entity_id
_entity_poly.type
_entity_poly.pdbx_seq_one_letter_code
_entity_poly.pdbx_strand_id
1 'polypeptide(L)'
;METRIESEELDNLFIQNEEVSEMKGIILAGGNSRKMKELTSRRAAAAMPVAGSYRAIDFTLSNMTNSHIQKVAVLTQYNARSLNEHLNSSKWWDFGRKQGGLYVFTPTITDDNGYWYRGTADAIYQNLDFLRRCHEPYVIITSGDAVYKMDYNKVLEYHIAKKADITVVCKELGAGEDATRFGTVKMNESCRIEEFEEKPMIARSQTISTGIYVIRRRLLIDLVEQCAEEERHDFVNDILIRYKNVKKIYGYKIESYWN
;
A
#
# COMPACT_ATOMS: atom_id res chain seq x y z
N MET A 1 42.85 19.02 -11.72
CA MET A 1 41.54 19.65 -12.01
C MET A 1 40.49 18.57 -12.36
N GLU A 2 40.87 17.48 -13.02
CA GLU A 2 40.00 16.35 -13.39
C GLU A 2 39.43 15.54 -12.18
N THR A 3 40.24 15.32 -11.14
CA THR A 3 39.84 14.51 -9.97
C THR A 3 38.71 15.15 -9.10
N ARG A 4 38.48 16.46 -9.25
CA ARG A 4 37.46 17.17 -8.48
C ARG A 4 36.09 17.13 -9.15
N ILE A 5 36.07 17.04 -10.48
CA ILE A 5 34.83 16.93 -11.27
C ILE A 5 34.24 15.53 -11.12
N GLU A 6 35.08 14.46 -11.13
CA GLU A 6 34.63 13.08 -10.92
C GLU A 6 34.02 12.86 -9.51
N SER A 7 34.54 13.56 -8.47
CA SER A 7 33.97 13.44 -7.12
C SER A 7 32.60 14.13 -6.99
N GLU A 8 32.40 15.27 -7.64
CA GLU A 8 31.13 16.00 -7.64
C GLU A 8 30.05 15.24 -8.48
N GLU A 9 30.44 14.58 -9.58
CA GLU A 9 29.53 13.73 -10.35
C GLU A 9 29.17 12.46 -9.61
N LEU A 10 30.11 11.83 -8.91
CA LEU A 10 29.86 10.67 -8.04
C LEU A 10 28.97 11.05 -6.85
N ASP A 11 29.21 12.17 -6.19
CA ASP A 11 28.36 12.65 -5.10
C ASP A 11 26.95 12.99 -5.58
N ASN A 12 26.80 13.57 -6.77
CA ASN A 12 25.49 13.82 -7.38
C ASN A 12 24.78 12.51 -7.79
N LEU A 13 25.51 11.47 -8.24
CA LEU A 13 24.95 10.14 -8.52
C LEU A 13 24.52 9.43 -7.23
N PHE A 14 25.29 9.59 -6.14
CA PHE A 14 24.93 9.05 -4.82
C PHE A 14 23.71 9.79 -4.24
N ILE A 15 23.64 11.10 -4.37
CA ILE A 15 22.48 11.91 -3.93
C ILE A 15 21.22 11.55 -4.74
N GLN A 16 21.34 11.32 -6.05
CA GLN A 16 20.21 10.86 -6.88
C GLN A 16 19.77 9.45 -6.52
N ASN A 17 20.68 8.54 -6.13
CA ASN A 17 20.33 7.20 -5.68
C ASN A 17 19.73 7.16 -4.25
N GLU A 18 20.12 8.09 -3.37
CA GLU A 18 19.52 8.21 -2.03
C GLU A 18 18.11 8.77 -2.07
N GLU A 19 17.76 9.65 -3.01
CA GLU A 19 16.39 10.20 -3.16
C GLU A 19 15.37 9.19 -3.70
N VAL A 20 15.79 8.18 -4.44
CA VAL A 20 14.90 7.18 -5.07
C VAL A 20 14.48 6.07 -4.09
N SER A 21 15.17 5.85 -2.97
CA SER A 21 14.92 4.73 -2.05
C SER A 21 14.09 5.05 -0.81
N GLU A 22 13.57 6.26 -0.64
CA GLU A 22 12.91 6.68 0.60
C GLU A 22 11.38 6.58 0.55
N MET A 23 10.87 5.40 0.35
CA MET A 23 9.46 5.07 0.61
C MET A 23 9.26 4.48 1.99
N LYS A 24 8.08 4.76 2.57
CA LYS A 24 7.57 4.10 3.74
C LYS A 24 6.45 3.13 3.37
N GLY A 25 6.43 1.97 4.01
CA GLY A 25 5.41 0.96 3.75
C GLY A 25 4.24 1.03 4.74
N ILE A 26 3.02 0.94 4.24
CA ILE A 26 1.81 0.64 5.03
C ILE A 26 1.17 -0.61 4.43
N ILE A 27 0.98 -1.63 5.26
CA ILE A 27 0.29 -2.86 4.87
C ILE A 27 -1.07 -2.91 5.58
N LEU A 28 -2.14 -2.88 4.82
CA LEU A 28 -3.50 -3.03 5.32
C LEU A 28 -3.80 -4.53 5.49
N ALA A 29 -3.88 -4.99 6.72
CA ALA A 29 -4.07 -6.39 7.08
C ALA A 29 -5.24 -6.59 8.08
N GLY A 30 -6.10 -5.59 8.22
CA GLY A 30 -7.21 -5.57 9.18
C GLY A 30 -8.55 -6.07 8.62
N GLY A 31 -8.63 -6.44 7.34
CA GLY A 31 -9.87 -6.81 6.68
C GLY A 31 -10.48 -8.12 7.18
N ASN A 32 -11.82 -8.16 7.21
CA ASN A 32 -12.59 -9.36 7.48
C ASN A 32 -12.99 -10.02 6.15
N SER A 33 -12.20 -11.00 5.71
CA SER A 33 -12.44 -11.73 4.45
C SER A 33 -13.59 -12.74 4.56
N ARG A 34 -14.82 -12.25 4.72
CA ARG A 34 -16.02 -13.11 4.82
C ARG A 34 -16.17 -14.10 3.64
N LYS A 35 -15.61 -13.77 2.48
CA LYS A 35 -15.64 -14.63 1.28
C LYS A 35 -14.85 -15.93 1.44
N MET A 36 -13.85 -15.97 2.32
CA MET A 36 -13.06 -17.17 2.60
C MET A 36 -13.65 -18.05 3.71
N LYS A 37 -14.84 -17.70 4.22
CA LYS A 37 -15.65 -18.48 5.18
C LYS A 37 -14.82 -19.07 6.33
N GLU A 38 -14.80 -20.39 6.46
CA GLU A 38 -14.14 -21.13 7.55
C GLU A 38 -12.63 -20.84 7.63
N LEU A 39 -11.98 -20.56 6.50
CA LEU A 39 -10.54 -20.30 6.45
C LEU A 39 -10.15 -19.05 7.23
N THR A 40 -11.02 -18.03 7.23
CA THR A 40 -10.76 -16.74 7.91
C THR A 40 -11.57 -16.58 9.20
N SER A 41 -12.34 -17.59 9.62
CA SER A 41 -13.11 -17.53 10.86
C SER A 41 -12.26 -17.33 12.12
N ARG A 42 -10.99 -17.79 12.10
CA ARG A 42 -10.04 -17.70 13.23
C ARG A 42 -8.71 -17.07 12.89
N ARG A 43 -8.49 -16.65 11.63
CA ARG A 43 -7.24 -16.08 11.15
C ARG A 43 -7.50 -14.90 10.22
N ALA A 44 -6.67 -13.88 10.29
CA ALA A 44 -6.66 -12.83 9.29
C ALA A 44 -6.30 -13.40 7.91
N ALA A 45 -6.86 -12.85 6.82
CA ALA A 45 -6.53 -13.28 5.45
C ALA A 45 -5.03 -13.19 5.17
N ALA A 46 -4.38 -12.12 5.63
CA ALA A 46 -2.94 -11.93 5.53
C ALA A 46 -2.10 -13.03 6.22
N ALA A 47 -2.68 -13.76 7.18
CA ALA A 47 -2.03 -14.88 7.88
C ALA A 47 -2.34 -16.25 7.28
N MET A 48 -3.03 -16.31 6.13
CA MET A 48 -3.36 -17.58 5.46
C MET A 48 -2.10 -18.24 4.93
N PRO A 49 -1.92 -19.56 5.18
CA PRO A 49 -0.80 -20.31 4.64
C PRO A 49 -0.83 -20.37 3.12
N VAL A 50 0.34 -20.16 2.52
CA VAL A 50 0.59 -20.28 1.08
C VAL A 50 1.80 -21.18 0.88
N ALA A 51 1.70 -22.18 0.00
CA ALA A 51 2.80 -23.10 -0.35
C ALA A 51 3.50 -23.70 0.90
N GLY A 52 2.75 -24.05 1.93
CA GLY A 52 3.25 -24.73 3.14
C GLY A 52 3.70 -23.77 4.24
N SER A 53 4.91 -23.25 4.18
CA SER A 53 5.51 -22.48 5.28
C SER A 53 5.25 -20.97 5.22
N TYR A 54 4.93 -20.45 4.06
CA TYR A 54 4.68 -19.02 3.86
C TYR A 54 3.26 -18.61 4.25
N ARG A 55 3.08 -17.32 4.50
CA ARG A 55 1.76 -16.68 4.64
C ARG A 55 1.59 -15.61 3.56
N ALA A 56 0.37 -15.24 3.25
CA ALA A 56 0.11 -14.25 2.20
C ALA A 56 0.90 -12.95 2.41
N ILE A 57 0.99 -12.45 3.65
CA ILE A 57 1.74 -11.23 3.98
C ILE A 57 3.23 -11.31 3.68
N ASP A 58 3.83 -12.52 3.67
CA ASP A 58 5.27 -12.70 3.47
C ASP A 58 5.71 -12.24 2.08
N PHE A 59 4.83 -12.34 1.08
CA PHE A 59 5.09 -11.85 -0.27
C PHE A 59 5.20 -10.32 -0.30
N THR A 60 4.26 -9.63 0.38
CA THR A 60 4.30 -8.17 0.50
C THR A 60 5.51 -7.69 1.29
N LEU A 61 5.84 -8.33 2.41
CA LEU A 61 7.02 -8.00 3.21
C LEU A 61 8.31 -8.23 2.44
N SER A 62 8.40 -9.34 1.68
CA SER A 62 9.56 -9.63 0.81
C SER A 62 9.71 -8.58 -0.30
N ASN A 63 8.61 -8.12 -0.90
CA ASN A 63 8.63 -7.04 -1.88
C ASN A 63 9.10 -5.71 -1.24
N MET A 64 8.67 -5.40 0.00
CA MET A 64 9.14 -4.22 0.75
C MET A 64 10.67 -4.29 0.96
N THR A 65 11.16 -5.41 1.48
CA THR A 65 12.61 -5.62 1.70
C THR A 65 13.41 -5.54 0.41
N ASN A 66 12.95 -6.20 -0.65
CA ASN A 66 13.63 -6.20 -1.96
C ASN A 66 13.61 -4.82 -2.63
N SER A 67 12.67 -3.96 -2.27
CA SER A 67 12.60 -2.56 -2.71
C SER A 67 13.27 -1.60 -1.74
N HIS A 68 14.05 -2.09 -0.77
CA HIS A 68 14.78 -1.33 0.25
C HIS A 68 13.91 -0.45 1.15
N ILE A 69 12.62 -0.77 1.29
CA ILE A 69 11.70 -0.09 2.19
C ILE A 69 11.93 -0.62 3.61
N GLN A 70 12.63 0.17 4.42
CA GLN A 70 13.12 -0.26 5.73
C GLN A 70 12.11 -0.07 6.88
N LYS A 71 11.14 0.83 6.72
CA LYS A 71 10.13 1.12 7.76
C LYS A 71 8.75 0.77 7.24
N VAL A 72 8.14 -0.23 7.86
CA VAL A 72 6.86 -0.77 7.45
C VAL A 72 5.90 -0.83 8.63
N ALA A 73 4.70 -0.25 8.45
CA ALA A 73 3.58 -0.40 9.37
C ALA A 73 2.61 -1.46 8.85
N VAL A 74 2.24 -2.41 9.69
CA VAL A 74 1.17 -3.38 9.41
C VAL A 74 -0.04 -3.01 10.27
N LEU A 75 -1.15 -2.62 9.63
CA LEU A 75 -2.37 -2.25 10.32
C LEU A 75 -3.28 -3.48 10.41
N THR A 76 -3.44 -4.01 11.62
CA THR A 76 -4.18 -5.27 11.87
C THR A 76 -5.42 -5.02 12.71
N GLN A 77 -6.44 -5.86 12.57
CA GLN A 77 -7.67 -5.74 13.36
C GLN A 77 -8.33 -7.11 13.61
N TYR A 78 -9.02 -7.68 12.62
CA TYR A 78 -9.75 -8.93 12.77
C TYR A 78 -8.81 -10.13 12.84
N ASN A 79 -9.04 -11.01 13.81
CA ASN A 79 -8.32 -12.30 13.96
C ASN A 79 -6.78 -12.16 13.89
N ALA A 80 -6.26 -11.04 14.40
CA ALA A 80 -4.87 -10.64 14.22
C ALA A 80 -3.85 -11.47 15.04
N ARG A 81 -4.30 -12.27 16.02
CA ARG A 81 -3.40 -12.97 16.94
C ARG A 81 -2.31 -13.77 16.21
N SER A 82 -2.73 -14.69 15.32
CA SER A 82 -1.75 -15.53 14.62
C SER A 82 -0.92 -14.77 13.59
N LEU A 83 -1.41 -13.62 13.10
CA LEU A 83 -0.65 -12.71 12.27
C LEU A 83 0.43 -12.00 13.08
N ASN A 84 0.07 -11.44 14.24
CA ASN A 84 0.99 -10.76 15.13
C ASN A 84 2.09 -11.70 15.65
N GLU A 85 1.73 -12.95 16.01
CA GLU A 85 2.70 -13.99 16.39
C GLU A 85 3.71 -14.26 15.24
N HIS A 86 3.24 -14.32 13.99
CA HIS A 86 4.10 -14.52 12.83
C HIS A 86 5.03 -13.31 12.58
N LEU A 87 4.51 -12.10 12.69
CA LEU A 87 5.26 -10.86 12.47
C LEU A 87 6.29 -10.59 13.57
N ASN A 88 6.08 -11.07 14.79
CA ASN A 88 7.05 -10.95 15.89
C ASN A 88 8.37 -11.68 15.61
N SER A 89 8.38 -12.67 14.72
CA SER A 89 9.60 -13.32 14.26
C SER A 89 10.24 -12.63 13.05
N SER A 90 10.33 -11.31 13.09
CA SER A 90 10.75 -10.41 11.99
C SER A 90 12.17 -10.65 11.43
N LYS A 91 12.89 -11.67 11.90
CA LYS A 91 14.25 -12.02 11.46
C LYS A 91 14.37 -12.31 9.95
N TRP A 92 13.29 -12.73 9.31
CA TRP A 92 13.27 -13.14 7.91
C TRP A 92 13.35 -12.00 6.90
N TRP A 93 12.95 -10.77 7.30
CA TRP A 93 12.85 -9.62 6.38
C TRP A 93 13.82 -8.49 6.68
N ASP A 94 14.79 -8.70 7.58
CA ASP A 94 15.85 -7.74 7.94
C ASP A 94 15.34 -6.34 8.37
N PHE A 95 14.16 -6.27 8.98
CA PHE A 95 13.64 -5.03 9.55
C PHE A 95 14.25 -4.65 10.91
N GLY A 96 15.20 -5.44 11.40
CA GLY A 96 15.82 -5.26 12.71
C GLY A 96 16.99 -4.27 12.76
N ARG A 97 17.27 -3.51 11.68
CA ARG A 97 18.37 -2.54 11.63
C ARG A 97 18.06 -1.29 12.45
N LYS A 98 19.11 -0.58 12.91
CA LYS A 98 18.99 0.63 13.76
C LYS A 98 18.07 1.73 13.21
N GLN A 99 17.90 1.82 11.90
CA GLN A 99 17.10 2.85 11.24
C GLN A 99 15.81 2.32 10.61
N GLY A 100 15.54 1.00 10.69
CA GLY A 100 14.37 0.32 10.15
C GLY A 100 13.37 -0.06 11.23
N GLY A 101 12.33 -0.78 10.83
CA GLY A 101 11.39 -1.42 11.75
C GLY A 101 10.14 -1.93 11.07
N LEU A 102 9.67 -3.06 11.57
CA LEU A 102 8.34 -3.57 11.32
C LEU A 102 7.47 -3.21 12.52
N TYR A 103 6.48 -2.35 12.29
CA TYR A 103 5.57 -1.86 13.32
C TYR A 103 4.20 -2.50 13.11
N VAL A 104 3.68 -3.17 14.12
CA VAL A 104 2.35 -3.77 14.06
C VAL A 104 1.42 -2.93 14.91
N PHE A 105 0.43 -2.32 14.26
CA PHE A 105 -0.58 -1.48 14.91
C PHE A 105 -1.93 -2.19 14.94
N THR A 106 -2.56 -2.12 16.10
CA THR A 106 -3.94 -2.55 16.33
C THR A 106 -4.76 -1.34 16.75
N PRO A 107 -6.09 -1.38 16.59
CA PRO A 107 -6.95 -0.32 17.15
C PRO A 107 -6.65 -0.13 18.64
N THR A 108 -6.49 1.12 19.05
CA THR A 108 -6.22 1.49 20.44
C THR A 108 -7.36 2.33 20.97
N ILE A 109 -7.88 1.97 22.12
CA ILE A 109 -8.88 2.78 22.82
C ILE A 109 -8.15 3.94 23.48
N THR A 110 -8.57 5.16 23.16
CA THR A 110 -8.12 6.41 23.76
C THR A 110 -9.34 7.21 24.23
N ASP A 111 -9.13 8.31 24.94
CA ASP A 111 -10.22 9.19 25.36
C ASP A 111 -11.01 9.73 24.17
N ASP A 112 -10.34 9.94 23.01
CA ASP A 112 -10.94 10.46 21.79
C ASP A 112 -11.44 9.36 20.83
N ASN A 113 -11.06 8.10 21.02
CA ASN A 113 -11.38 6.99 20.13
C ASN A 113 -11.65 5.69 20.90
N GLY A 114 -12.92 5.31 20.96
CA GLY A 114 -13.37 4.04 21.58
C GLY A 114 -13.67 2.93 20.57
N TYR A 115 -13.28 3.10 19.30
CA TYR A 115 -13.75 2.24 18.21
C TYR A 115 -12.62 1.46 17.54
N TRP A 116 -13.01 0.38 16.90
CA TRP A 116 -12.21 -0.32 15.90
C TRP A 116 -11.97 0.58 14.70
N TYR A 117 -10.99 0.23 13.82
CA TYR A 117 -10.86 0.93 12.54
C TYR A 117 -12.17 0.80 11.75
N ARG A 118 -12.80 1.93 11.46
CA ARG A 118 -14.08 2.00 10.75
C ARG A 118 -13.91 1.77 9.24
N GLY A 119 -12.68 1.89 8.74
CA GLY A 119 -12.31 1.68 7.35
C GLY A 119 -10.82 1.84 7.14
N THR A 120 -10.38 1.73 5.88
CA THR A 120 -8.96 1.75 5.52
C THR A 120 -8.32 3.13 5.68
N ALA A 121 -9.04 4.22 5.40
CA ALA A 121 -8.57 5.58 5.66
C ALA A 121 -8.50 5.87 7.18
N ASP A 122 -9.49 5.43 7.94
CA ASP A 122 -9.52 5.56 9.39
C ASP A 122 -8.37 4.79 10.06
N ALA A 123 -8.04 3.60 9.56
CA ALA A 123 -6.88 2.85 10.05
C ALA A 123 -5.56 3.61 9.88
N ILE A 124 -5.39 4.31 8.77
CA ILE A 124 -4.21 5.16 8.54
C ILE A 124 -4.27 6.39 9.45
N TYR A 125 -5.44 7.02 9.57
CA TYR A 125 -5.64 8.20 10.41
C TYR A 125 -5.31 7.95 11.88
N GLN A 126 -5.80 6.86 12.47
CA GLN A 126 -5.51 6.51 13.87
C GLN A 126 -4.02 6.24 14.12
N ASN A 127 -3.21 6.03 13.08
CA ASN A 127 -1.77 5.78 13.15
C ASN A 127 -0.93 6.89 12.49
N LEU A 128 -1.47 8.10 12.35
CA LEU A 128 -0.78 9.24 11.71
C LEU A 128 0.56 9.59 12.32
N ASP A 129 0.76 9.37 13.61
CA ASP A 129 2.02 9.62 14.29
C ASP A 129 3.18 8.84 13.66
N PHE A 130 2.91 7.63 13.12
CA PHE A 130 3.89 6.89 12.38
C PHE A 130 4.34 7.63 11.11
N LEU A 131 3.45 8.31 10.41
CA LEU A 131 3.75 9.12 9.23
C LEU A 131 4.36 10.46 9.56
N ARG A 132 3.90 11.12 10.64
CA ARG A 132 4.37 12.44 11.06
C ARG A 132 5.82 12.42 11.55
N ARG A 133 6.24 11.34 12.21
CA ARG A 133 7.61 11.14 12.73
C ARG A 133 8.62 10.73 11.65
N CYS A 134 8.27 10.78 10.39
CA CYS A 134 9.04 10.26 9.29
C CYS A 134 9.50 11.34 8.34
N HIS A 135 10.63 11.08 7.68
CA HIS A 135 11.23 12.00 6.73
C HIS A 135 10.99 11.56 5.27
N GLU A 136 10.71 10.28 5.06
CA GLU A 136 10.47 9.69 3.74
C GLU A 136 9.34 10.44 3.01
N PRO A 137 9.58 10.94 1.77
CA PRO A 137 8.61 11.79 1.07
C PRO A 137 7.42 11.04 0.50
N TYR A 138 7.55 9.72 0.28
CA TYR A 138 6.52 8.89 -0.32
C TYR A 138 6.09 7.76 0.60
N VAL A 139 4.87 7.30 0.39
CA VAL A 139 4.27 6.15 1.08
C VAL A 139 3.75 5.18 0.05
N ILE A 140 4.09 3.90 0.21
CA ILE A 140 3.42 2.82 -0.49
C ILE A 140 2.41 2.16 0.45
N ILE A 141 1.17 2.06 0.00
CA ILE A 141 0.08 1.38 0.71
C ILE A 141 -0.22 0.10 -0.06
N THR A 142 -0.29 -1.03 0.65
CA THR A 142 -0.56 -2.34 0.03
C THR A 142 -1.55 -3.14 0.87
N SER A 143 -2.21 -4.13 0.26
CA SER A 143 -2.91 -5.18 0.99
C SER A 143 -1.94 -6.27 1.43
N GLY A 144 -2.20 -6.87 2.60
CA GLY A 144 -1.39 -7.97 3.15
C GLY A 144 -1.86 -9.37 2.74
N ASP A 145 -2.93 -9.49 1.96
CA ASP A 145 -3.57 -10.76 1.62
C ASP A 145 -3.40 -11.21 0.15
N ALA A 146 -2.65 -10.44 -0.64
CA ALA A 146 -2.35 -10.78 -2.03
C ALA A 146 -0.98 -11.46 -2.19
N VAL A 147 -0.90 -12.37 -3.15
CA VAL A 147 0.33 -13.11 -3.52
C VAL A 147 0.86 -12.58 -4.85
N TYR A 148 2.03 -11.94 -4.82
CA TYR A 148 2.65 -11.34 -5.99
C TYR A 148 4.14 -11.06 -5.77
N LYS A 149 4.87 -10.80 -6.86
CA LYS A 149 6.26 -10.31 -6.84
C LYS A 149 6.31 -8.98 -7.58
N MET A 150 6.85 -7.95 -6.93
CA MET A 150 6.92 -6.60 -7.50
C MET A 150 8.13 -5.84 -6.93
N ASP A 151 8.75 -5.04 -7.79
CA ASP A 151 9.70 -4.01 -7.40
C ASP A 151 8.94 -2.68 -7.26
N TYR A 152 8.81 -2.20 -6.03
CA TYR A 152 8.08 -0.97 -5.75
C TYR A 152 8.84 0.29 -6.19
N ASN A 153 10.16 0.21 -6.38
CA ASN A 153 10.93 1.35 -6.89
C ASN A 153 10.49 1.72 -8.30
N LYS A 154 10.16 0.75 -9.15
CA LYS A 154 9.62 1.02 -10.49
C LYS A 154 8.28 1.76 -10.47
N VAL A 155 7.45 1.47 -9.47
CA VAL A 155 6.17 2.19 -9.28
C VAL A 155 6.43 3.62 -8.82
N LEU A 156 7.42 3.83 -7.94
CA LEU A 156 7.82 5.15 -7.48
C LEU A 156 8.43 5.98 -8.62
N GLU A 157 9.34 5.42 -9.40
CA GLU A 157 9.92 6.08 -10.58
C GLU A 157 8.83 6.56 -11.55
N TYR A 158 7.86 5.69 -11.83
CA TYR A 158 6.70 6.05 -12.64
C TYR A 158 5.87 7.17 -12.00
N HIS A 159 5.62 7.09 -10.68
CA HIS A 159 4.89 8.11 -9.93
C HIS A 159 5.55 9.49 -10.06
N ILE A 160 6.87 9.54 -9.92
CA ILE A 160 7.67 10.77 -10.04
C ILE A 160 7.65 11.28 -11.49
N ALA A 161 7.89 10.40 -12.47
CA ALA A 161 7.90 10.76 -13.90
C ALA A 161 6.56 11.33 -14.37
N LYS A 162 5.45 10.79 -13.89
CA LYS A 162 4.08 11.30 -14.18
C LYS A 162 3.73 12.55 -13.38
N LYS A 163 4.55 12.96 -12.40
CA LYS A 163 4.22 14.00 -11.42
C LYS A 163 2.84 13.74 -10.81
N ALA A 164 2.58 12.47 -10.48
CA ALA A 164 1.31 12.02 -9.97
C ALA A 164 1.09 12.51 -8.52
N ASP A 165 -0.16 12.70 -8.15
CA ASP A 165 -0.57 12.86 -6.76
C ASP A 165 -0.73 11.49 -6.11
N ILE A 166 -1.37 10.55 -6.85
CA ILE A 166 -1.54 9.15 -6.44
C ILE A 166 -1.28 8.27 -7.67
N THR A 167 -0.55 7.17 -7.47
CA THR A 167 -0.41 6.10 -8.46
C THR A 167 -1.10 4.86 -7.94
N VAL A 168 -1.96 4.27 -8.75
CA VAL A 168 -2.68 3.02 -8.48
C VAL A 168 -2.05 1.93 -9.34
N VAL A 169 -1.61 0.84 -8.72
CA VAL A 169 -1.16 -0.33 -9.48
C VAL A 169 -2.37 -1.08 -10.02
N CYS A 170 -2.40 -1.27 -11.32
CA CYS A 170 -3.51 -1.88 -12.04
C CYS A 170 -3.08 -3.15 -12.77
N LYS A 171 -4.00 -4.09 -12.89
CA LYS A 171 -3.83 -5.31 -13.67
C LYS A 171 -5.01 -5.50 -14.61
N GLU A 172 -4.74 -5.94 -15.82
CA GLU A 172 -5.77 -6.39 -16.74
C GLU A 172 -6.06 -7.88 -16.50
N LEU A 173 -7.30 -8.19 -16.22
CA LEU A 173 -7.76 -9.57 -16.03
C LEU A 173 -7.98 -10.27 -17.36
N GLY A 174 -7.74 -11.57 -17.37
CA GLY A 174 -8.01 -12.42 -18.54
C GLY A 174 -9.50 -12.57 -18.85
N ALA A 175 -9.79 -13.03 -20.06
CA ALA A 175 -11.17 -13.33 -20.45
C ALA A 175 -11.76 -14.43 -19.55
N GLY A 176 -12.88 -14.12 -18.90
CA GLY A 176 -13.57 -15.03 -17.99
C GLY A 176 -13.24 -14.86 -16.48
N GLU A 177 -12.30 -14.00 -16.14
CA GLU A 177 -12.07 -13.63 -14.74
C GLU A 177 -13.09 -12.57 -14.27
N ASP A 178 -13.55 -12.71 -13.04
CA ASP A 178 -14.58 -11.84 -12.46
C ASP A 178 -13.99 -10.56 -11.88
N ALA A 179 -14.06 -9.48 -12.64
CA ALA A 179 -13.60 -8.16 -12.24
C ALA A 179 -14.48 -7.50 -11.16
N THR A 180 -15.73 -7.96 -10.96
CA THR A 180 -16.65 -7.36 -9.97
C THR A 180 -16.17 -7.52 -8.52
N ARG A 181 -15.20 -8.39 -8.31
CA ARG A 181 -14.59 -8.63 -6.99
C ARG A 181 -13.64 -7.52 -6.55
N PHE A 182 -13.22 -6.66 -7.47
CA PHE A 182 -12.17 -5.66 -7.31
C PHE A 182 -12.68 -4.25 -7.65
N GLY A 183 -11.90 -3.25 -7.31
CA GLY A 183 -12.09 -1.93 -7.87
C GLY A 183 -11.75 -1.93 -9.36
N THR A 184 -12.69 -1.59 -10.23
CA THR A 184 -12.46 -1.52 -11.69
C THR A 184 -12.04 -0.12 -12.09
N VAL A 185 -11.13 -0.03 -13.07
CA VAL A 185 -10.49 1.22 -13.46
C VAL A 185 -10.56 1.38 -14.97
N LYS A 186 -10.87 2.60 -15.44
CA LYS A 186 -10.70 2.99 -16.84
C LYS A 186 -9.71 4.15 -16.92
N MET A 187 -8.76 4.04 -17.80
CA MET A 187 -7.68 5.00 -18.02
C MET A 187 -7.68 5.51 -19.44
N ASN A 188 -7.26 6.76 -19.62
CA ASN A 188 -6.98 7.31 -20.95
C ASN A 188 -5.60 6.85 -21.48
N GLU A 189 -5.24 7.32 -22.66
CA GLU A 189 -3.96 6.98 -23.33
C GLU A 189 -2.71 7.38 -22.51
N SER A 190 -2.80 8.41 -21.68
CA SER A 190 -1.72 8.83 -20.77
C SER A 190 -1.66 8.02 -19.48
N CYS A 191 -2.53 7.01 -19.32
CA CYS A 191 -2.74 6.21 -18.11
C CYS A 191 -3.34 7.01 -16.94
N ARG A 192 -3.95 8.17 -17.18
CA ARG A 192 -4.72 8.88 -16.16
C ARG A 192 -6.04 8.16 -15.91
N ILE A 193 -6.38 7.96 -14.64
CA ILE A 193 -7.64 7.31 -14.26
C ILE A 193 -8.80 8.29 -14.47
N GLU A 194 -9.76 7.89 -15.29
CA GLU A 194 -10.98 8.65 -15.60
C GLU A 194 -12.19 8.08 -14.84
N GLU A 195 -12.29 6.75 -14.78
CA GLU A 195 -13.35 6.07 -14.05
C GLU A 195 -12.74 5.10 -13.04
N PHE A 196 -13.32 5.06 -11.85
CA PHE A 196 -12.98 4.11 -10.80
C PHE A 196 -14.28 3.71 -10.09
N GLU A 197 -14.60 2.42 -10.07
CA GLU A 197 -15.78 1.87 -9.41
C GLU A 197 -15.35 0.75 -8.45
N GLU A 198 -15.65 0.89 -7.15
CA GLU A 198 -15.31 -0.13 -6.15
C GLU A 198 -16.32 -1.28 -6.16
N LYS A 199 -15.87 -2.46 -6.53
CA LYS A 199 -16.65 -3.71 -6.54
C LYS A 199 -18.04 -3.52 -7.19
N PRO A 200 -18.09 -3.10 -8.46
CA PRO A 200 -19.36 -2.83 -9.14
C PRO A 200 -20.17 -4.11 -9.29
N MET A 201 -21.50 -3.99 -9.34
CA MET A 201 -22.37 -5.12 -9.62
C MET A 201 -22.16 -5.69 -11.04
N ILE A 202 -21.80 -4.81 -11.99
CA ILE A 202 -21.45 -5.14 -13.37
C ILE A 202 -20.15 -4.42 -13.70
N ALA A 203 -19.09 -5.17 -13.98
CA ALA A 203 -17.81 -4.59 -14.35
C ALA A 203 -17.85 -4.06 -15.79
N ARG A 204 -17.53 -2.78 -15.96
CA ARG A 204 -17.42 -2.12 -17.28
C ARG A 204 -15.99 -2.14 -17.83
N SER A 205 -15.03 -2.54 -17.04
CA SER A 205 -13.61 -2.66 -17.38
C SER A 205 -13.04 -3.95 -16.83
N GLN A 206 -12.12 -4.58 -17.55
CA GLN A 206 -11.33 -5.71 -17.08
C GLN A 206 -10.02 -5.27 -16.40
N THR A 207 -9.71 -3.97 -16.44
CA THR A 207 -8.59 -3.41 -15.68
C THR A 207 -9.03 -3.18 -14.23
N ILE A 208 -8.32 -3.81 -13.30
CA ILE A 208 -8.61 -3.73 -11.86
C ILE A 208 -7.51 -3.00 -11.09
N SER A 209 -7.88 -2.41 -9.96
CA SER A 209 -6.95 -1.96 -8.93
C SER A 209 -6.49 -3.16 -8.10
N THR A 210 -5.18 -3.29 -7.93
CA THR A 210 -4.58 -4.37 -7.14
C THR A 210 -4.53 -4.08 -5.64
N GLY A 211 -5.00 -2.91 -5.21
CA GLY A 211 -4.91 -2.49 -3.80
C GLY A 211 -3.50 -2.01 -3.41
N ILE A 212 -2.69 -1.62 -4.39
CA ILE A 212 -1.34 -1.09 -4.19
C ILE A 212 -1.30 0.35 -4.69
N TYR A 213 -0.86 1.27 -3.82
CA TYR A 213 -0.90 2.71 -4.08
C TYR A 213 0.41 3.38 -3.68
N VAL A 214 0.90 4.32 -4.50
CA VAL A 214 1.99 5.23 -4.13
C VAL A 214 1.44 6.64 -4.04
N ILE A 215 1.74 7.34 -2.95
CA ILE A 215 1.25 8.68 -2.65
C ILE A 215 2.33 9.50 -1.91
N ARG A 216 2.37 10.82 -2.11
CA ARG A 216 3.21 11.69 -1.30
C ARG A 216 2.74 11.68 0.15
N ARG A 217 3.68 11.51 1.09
CA ARG A 217 3.38 11.41 2.52
C ARG A 217 2.53 12.59 3.05
N ARG A 218 2.89 13.83 2.70
CA ARG A 218 2.13 15.02 3.14
C ARG A 218 0.70 14.99 2.61
N LEU A 219 0.53 14.69 1.32
CA LEU A 219 -0.80 14.58 0.72
C LEU A 219 -1.64 13.48 1.38
N LEU A 220 -1.03 12.34 1.73
CA LEU A 220 -1.74 11.27 2.44
C LEU A 220 -2.24 11.76 3.80
N ILE A 221 -1.39 12.45 4.56
CA ILE A 221 -1.75 13.01 5.87
C ILE A 221 -2.95 13.97 5.71
N ASP A 222 -2.85 14.95 4.81
CA ASP A 222 -3.90 15.94 4.57
C ASP A 222 -5.24 15.28 4.19
N LEU A 223 -5.21 14.28 3.30
CA LEU A 223 -6.42 13.60 2.84
C LEU A 223 -7.08 12.75 3.93
N VAL A 224 -6.32 12.03 4.76
CA VAL A 224 -6.92 11.20 5.82
C VAL A 224 -7.40 12.05 7.00
N GLU A 225 -6.76 13.19 7.28
CA GLU A 225 -7.25 14.18 8.25
C GLU A 225 -8.59 14.76 7.81
N GLN A 226 -8.66 15.19 6.55
CA GLN A 226 -9.91 15.68 5.96
C GLN A 226 -11.02 14.61 5.98
N CYS A 227 -10.68 13.35 5.66
CA CYS A 227 -11.65 12.26 5.76
C CYS A 227 -12.15 12.08 7.20
N ALA A 228 -11.30 12.17 8.20
CA ALA A 228 -11.69 12.04 9.61
C ALA A 228 -12.62 13.15 10.05
N GLU A 229 -12.34 14.41 9.68
CA GLU A 229 -13.20 15.59 9.96
C GLU A 229 -14.59 15.44 9.32
N GLU A 230 -14.69 14.79 8.16
CA GLU A 230 -15.93 14.58 7.43
C GLU A 230 -16.62 13.24 7.76
N GLU A 231 -16.15 12.51 8.77
CA GLU A 231 -16.64 11.16 9.15
C GLU A 231 -16.60 10.15 8.01
N ARG A 232 -15.58 10.22 7.15
CA ARG A 232 -15.32 9.32 6.03
C ARG A 232 -14.19 8.38 6.39
N HIS A 233 -14.28 7.12 5.99
CA HIS A 233 -13.42 6.09 6.57
C HIS A 233 -12.74 5.18 5.54
N ASP A 234 -13.19 5.19 4.29
CA ASP A 234 -12.72 4.27 3.26
C ASP A 234 -11.73 4.95 2.30
N PHE A 235 -10.54 4.34 2.14
CA PHE A 235 -9.49 4.91 1.30
C PHE A 235 -9.86 4.94 -0.19
N VAL A 236 -10.54 3.90 -0.68
CA VAL A 236 -10.92 3.81 -2.09
C VAL A 236 -12.06 4.75 -2.41
N ASN A 237 -13.16 4.67 -1.67
CA ASN A 237 -14.35 5.48 -1.94
C ASN A 237 -14.14 6.95 -1.61
N ASP A 238 -13.53 7.23 -0.46
CA ASP A 238 -13.48 8.59 0.09
C ASP A 238 -12.23 9.37 -0.35
N ILE A 239 -11.20 8.68 -0.85
CA ILE A 239 -10.01 9.33 -1.41
C ILE A 239 -9.90 9.09 -2.92
N LEU A 240 -9.75 7.86 -3.39
CA LEU A 240 -9.47 7.62 -4.80
C LEU A 240 -10.63 8.03 -5.71
N ILE A 241 -11.83 7.53 -5.45
CA ILE A 241 -13.01 7.82 -6.26
C ILE A 241 -13.41 9.29 -6.16
N ARG A 242 -13.41 9.83 -4.94
CA ARG A 242 -13.80 11.22 -4.69
C ARG A 242 -12.88 12.23 -5.37
N TYR A 243 -11.57 12.01 -5.29
CA TYR A 243 -10.60 12.98 -5.78
C TYR A 243 -10.07 12.69 -7.20
N LYS A 244 -10.56 11.67 -7.91
CA LYS A 244 -10.07 11.28 -9.24
C LYS A 244 -10.07 12.41 -10.28
N ASN A 245 -11.05 13.32 -10.20
CA ASN A 245 -11.17 14.45 -11.13
C ASN A 245 -10.35 15.68 -10.69
N VAL A 246 -9.99 15.76 -9.41
CA VAL A 246 -9.29 16.92 -8.80
C VAL A 246 -7.79 16.65 -8.70
N LYS A 247 -7.42 15.43 -8.32
CA LYS A 247 -6.02 15.00 -8.17
C LYS A 247 -5.53 14.30 -9.43
N LYS A 248 -4.22 14.30 -9.63
CA LYS A 248 -3.54 13.58 -10.71
C LYS A 248 -3.37 12.11 -10.30
N ILE A 249 -4.39 11.29 -10.56
CA ILE A 249 -4.37 9.86 -10.25
C ILE A 249 -4.04 9.09 -11.54
N TYR A 250 -2.96 8.32 -11.53
CA TYR A 250 -2.48 7.54 -12.66
C TYR A 250 -2.46 6.05 -12.33
N GLY A 251 -2.74 5.23 -13.33
CA GLY A 251 -2.61 3.77 -13.25
C GLY A 251 -1.25 3.30 -13.75
N TYR A 252 -0.59 2.45 -12.96
CA TYR A 252 0.61 1.71 -13.35
C TYR A 252 0.22 0.28 -13.68
N LYS A 253 0.25 -0.10 -14.95
CA LYS A 253 -0.14 -1.45 -15.40
C LYS A 253 0.96 -2.47 -15.13
N ILE A 254 0.57 -3.64 -14.61
CA ILE A 254 1.44 -4.79 -14.41
C ILE A 254 0.96 -5.98 -15.25
N GLU A 255 1.92 -6.76 -15.76
CA GLU A 255 1.68 -8.02 -16.46
C GLU A 255 2.00 -9.25 -15.59
N SER A 256 2.76 -9.04 -14.50
CA SER A 256 3.18 -10.10 -13.59
C SER A 256 2.01 -10.75 -12.86
N TYR A 257 2.24 -11.97 -12.35
CA TYR A 257 1.27 -12.66 -11.49
C TYR A 257 0.92 -11.82 -10.26
N TRP A 258 -0.37 -11.70 -10.01
CA TRP A 258 -0.98 -11.09 -8.84
C TRP A 258 -2.33 -11.77 -8.57
N ASN A 259 -2.56 -12.23 -7.32
CA ASN A 259 -3.83 -12.85 -6.89
C ASN A 259 -4.03 -12.67 -5.37
#